data_0cb21e25ee70149fbf4d491df5a39430
#
_entry.id   0cb21e25ee70149fbf4d491df5a39430
#
_cell.length_a   1.000
_cell.length_b   1.000
_cell.length_c   1.000
_cell.angle_alpha   90.00
_cell.angle_beta   90.00
_cell.angle_gamma   90.00
#
_symmetry.space_group_name_H-M   'P 1'
#
loop_
_entity.id
_entity.type
_entity.pdbx_description
1 polymer ?
#
loop_
_entity_poly.entity_id
_entity_poly.type
_entity_poly.pdbx_seq_one_letter_code
_entity_poly.pdbx_strand_id
1 'polypeptide(L)'
;MPKEVFDFYDKTSLKSYNLDKSMQYQLNILGSLDVFTRKHSENVASIVCRICQYLHLSKDFTEYCTICAYLHDIGKQFIPASILQKQAPLTEEEFKIMKTHTTIGYKICMDDLKLRPYAAGPIYHHEALNGVGYPNGLVKDEIPIEGQIIRVADEFDAIISKRQYKSHI
;
A
#
# COMPACT_ATOMS: atom_id res chain seq x y z
N MET A 1 14.68 -11.62 -25.81
CA MET A 1 15.20 -10.73 -24.76
C MET A 1 14.49 -10.99 -23.44
N PRO A 2 15.23 -11.22 -22.36
CA PRO A 2 14.58 -11.30 -21.05
C PRO A 2 13.89 -9.97 -20.76
N LYS A 3 12.63 -10.03 -20.31
CA LYS A 3 11.93 -8.84 -19.83
C LYS A 3 12.76 -8.22 -18.71
N GLU A 4 13.12 -6.94 -18.83
CA GLU A 4 13.74 -6.22 -17.73
C GLU A 4 12.84 -6.36 -16.51
N VAL A 5 13.35 -7.04 -15.49
CA VAL A 5 12.66 -7.11 -14.21
C VAL A 5 12.78 -5.72 -13.58
N PHE A 6 11.65 -5.08 -13.31
CA PHE A 6 11.64 -3.79 -12.65
C PHE A 6 12.23 -3.95 -11.25
N ASP A 7 13.35 -3.33 -11.01
CA ASP A 7 14.00 -3.37 -9.71
C ASP A 7 13.50 -2.20 -8.86
N PHE A 8 12.58 -2.50 -7.96
CA PHE A 8 12.02 -1.51 -7.05
C PHE A 8 13.05 -0.87 -6.13
N TYR A 9 14.05 -1.65 -5.71
CA TYR A 9 15.08 -1.13 -4.82
C TYR A 9 15.88 0.00 -5.49
N ASP A 10 16.30 -0.20 -6.74
CA ASP A 10 17.11 0.78 -7.46
C ASP A 10 16.31 1.98 -7.98
N LYS A 11 15.03 1.80 -8.28
CA LYS A 11 14.21 2.81 -8.98
C LYS A 11 13.29 3.61 -8.05
N THR A 12 13.30 3.33 -6.76
CA THR A 12 12.43 3.99 -5.78
C THR A 12 13.24 4.53 -4.60
N SER A 13 12.56 5.19 -3.66
CA SER A 13 13.17 5.67 -2.42
C SER A 13 13.72 4.55 -1.53
N LEU A 14 13.40 3.29 -1.82
CA LEU A 14 13.89 2.14 -1.06
C LEU A 14 15.41 2.02 -1.08
N LYS A 15 16.07 2.47 -2.13
CA LYS A 15 17.54 2.44 -2.18
C LYS A 15 18.22 3.35 -1.16
N SER A 16 17.48 4.29 -0.56
CA SER A 16 17.98 5.10 0.55
C SER A 16 18.10 4.29 1.85
N TYR A 17 17.48 3.11 1.90
CA TYR A 17 17.59 2.16 3.02
C TYR A 17 18.57 1.05 2.66
N ASN A 18 19.36 0.63 3.63
CA ASN A 18 20.33 -0.45 3.44
C ASN A 18 19.66 -1.82 3.66
N LEU A 19 18.77 -2.20 2.74
CA LEU A 19 18.06 -3.47 2.80
C LEU A 19 18.95 -4.62 2.35
N ASP A 20 18.81 -5.80 2.99
CA ASP A 20 19.51 -6.99 2.53
C ASP A 20 18.94 -7.48 1.18
N LYS A 21 19.73 -8.28 0.45
CA LYS A 21 19.33 -8.77 -0.89
C LYS A 21 18.07 -9.61 -0.87
N SER A 22 17.84 -10.36 0.22
CA SER A 22 16.63 -11.18 0.38
C SER A 22 15.39 -10.29 0.47
N MET A 23 15.45 -9.20 1.24
CA MET A 23 14.34 -8.24 1.34
C MET A 23 14.11 -7.51 0.03
N GLN A 24 15.19 -7.08 -0.66
CA GLN A 24 15.09 -6.48 -1.99
C GLN A 24 14.36 -7.40 -2.97
N TYR A 25 14.71 -8.69 -2.96
CA TYR A 25 14.07 -9.70 -3.80
C TYR A 25 12.57 -9.84 -3.49
N GLN A 26 12.21 -9.90 -2.21
CA GLN A 26 10.81 -10.03 -1.81
C GLN A 26 9.97 -8.81 -2.19
N LEU A 27 10.53 -7.61 -2.16
CA LEU A 27 9.83 -6.40 -2.59
C LEU A 27 9.58 -6.36 -4.10
N ASN A 28 10.28 -7.17 -4.89
CA ASN A 28 10.00 -7.29 -6.33
C ASN A 28 8.59 -7.85 -6.64
N ILE A 29 7.91 -8.42 -5.64
CA ILE A 29 6.49 -8.81 -5.78
C ILE A 29 5.61 -7.64 -6.23
N LEU A 30 6.02 -6.40 -5.92
CA LEU A 30 5.32 -5.19 -6.36
C LEU A 30 5.28 -5.07 -7.90
N GLY A 31 6.21 -5.72 -8.61
CA GLY A 31 6.23 -5.77 -10.06
C GLY A 31 5.05 -6.54 -10.67
N SER A 32 4.35 -7.37 -9.88
CA SER A 32 3.15 -8.09 -10.34
C SER A 32 1.89 -7.22 -10.34
N LEU A 33 1.94 -6.04 -9.70
CA LEU A 33 0.83 -5.10 -9.71
C LEU A 33 0.71 -4.40 -11.07
N ASP A 34 -0.50 -3.97 -11.43
CA ASP A 34 -0.69 -3.08 -12.56
C ASP A 34 0.05 -1.75 -12.34
N VAL A 35 0.35 -1.05 -13.44
CA VAL A 35 1.16 0.17 -13.41
C VAL A 35 0.57 1.24 -12.48
N PHE A 36 -0.76 1.40 -12.50
CA PHE A 36 -1.43 2.42 -11.69
C PHE A 36 -1.33 2.12 -10.19
N THR A 37 -1.61 0.88 -9.79
CA THR A 37 -1.52 0.46 -8.39
C THR A 37 -0.08 0.54 -7.91
N ARG A 38 0.88 0.14 -8.73
CA ARG A 38 2.30 0.21 -8.42
C ARG A 38 2.75 1.65 -8.19
N LYS A 39 2.41 2.55 -9.12
CA LYS A 39 2.78 3.97 -9.02
C LYS A 39 2.14 4.63 -7.81
N HIS A 40 0.87 4.33 -7.55
CA HIS A 40 0.17 4.78 -6.35
C HIS A 40 0.90 4.32 -5.07
N SER A 41 1.29 3.06 -5.01
CA SER A 41 2.03 2.52 -3.86
C SER A 41 3.38 3.22 -3.65
N GLU A 42 4.11 3.52 -4.72
CA GLU A 42 5.35 4.30 -4.67
C GLU A 42 5.10 5.71 -4.12
N ASN A 43 4.05 6.38 -4.61
CA ASN A 43 3.68 7.73 -4.17
C ASN A 43 3.30 7.74 -2.68
N VAL A 44 2.47 6.79 -2.26
CA VAL A 44 2.04 6.67 -0.86
C VAL A 44 3.24 6.42 0.05
N ALA A 45 4.15 5.53 -0.34
CA ALA A 45 5.36 5.26 0.43
C ALA A 45 6.25 6.50 0.56
N SER A 46 6.39 7.28 -0.50
CA SER A 46 7.14 8.54 -0.47
C SER A 46 6.51 9.56 0.49
N ILE A 47 5.19 9.70 0.46
CA ILE A 47 4.46 10.59 1.36
C ILE A 47 4.60 10.12 2.81
N VAL A 48 4.46 8.82 3.07
CA VAL A 48 4.63 8.23 4.40
C VAL A 48 6.02 8.52 4.96
N CYS A 49 7.06 8.32 4.14
CA CYS A 49 8.43 8.63 4.55
C CYS A 49 8.58 10.09 4.97
N ARG A 50 8.03 11.02 4.21
CA ARG A 50 8.06 12.45 4.53
C ARG A 50 7.28 12.78 5.80
N ILE A 51 6.11 12.18 6.01
CA ILE A 51 5.33 12.37 7.23
C ILE A 51 6.13 11.91 8.46
N CYS A 52 6.73 10.72 8.39
CA CYS A 52 7.54 10.18 9.48
C CYS A 52 8.74 11.09 9.79
N GLN A 53 9.42 11.59 8.77
CA GLN A 53 10.53 12.54 8.94
C GLN A 53 10.08 13.86 9.57
N TYR A 54 8.97 14.39 9.11
CA TYR A 54 8.40 15.63 9.66
C TYR A 54 8.01 15.48 11.13
N LEU A 55 7.48 14.32 11.51
CA LEU A 55 7.12 14.03 12.90
C LEU A 55 8.32 13.61 13.76
N HIS A 56 9.52 13.61 13.19
CA HIS A 56 10.76 13.22 13.87
C HIS A 56 10.71 11.81 14.47
N LEU A 57 10.05 10.89 13.77
CA LEU A 57 10.03 9.48 14.16
C LEU A 57 11.40 8.85 13.90
N SER A 58 11.70 7.75 14.60
CA SER A 58 12.99 7.09 14.46
C SER A 58 13.24 6.63 13.02
N LYS A 59 14.52 6.51 12.66
CA LYS A 59 14.90 6.01 11.33
C LYS A 59 14.36 4.60 11.09
N ASP A 60 14.43 3.73 12.10
CA ASP A 60 13.94 2.35 11.98
C ASP A 60 12.43 2.30 11.79
N PHE A 61 11.68 3.12 12.52
CA PHE A 61 10.23 3.20 12.36
C PHE A 61 9.85 3.79 11.00
N THR A 62 10.58 4.80 10.53
CA THR A 62 10.35 5.41 9.22
C THR A 62 10.55 4.39 8.10
N GLU A 63 11.62 3.61 8.15
CA GLU A 63 11.87 2.52 7.20
C GLU A 63 10.74 1.48 7.24
N TYR A 64 10.38 1.02 8.43
CA TYR A 64 9.30 0.05 8.65
C TYR A 64 7.98 0.56 8.04
N CYS A 65 7.58 1.78 8.38
CA CYS A 65 6.33 2.37 7.93
C CYS A 65 6.33 2.58 6.40
N THR A 66 7.45 2.97 5.83
CA THR A 66 7.61 3.15 4.39
C THR A 66 7.45 1.82 3.65
N ILE A 67 8.04 0.75 4.14
CA ILE A 67 7.88 -0.59 3.54
C ILE A 67 6.44 -1.07 3.68
N CYS A 68 5.80 -0.88 4.83
CA CYS A 68 4.37 -1.16 5.00
C CYS A 68 3.54 -0.44 3.93
N ALA A 69 3.85 0.82 3.66
CA ALA A 69 3.16 1.62 2.64
C ALA A 69 3.34 1.06 1.23
N TYR A 70 4.54 0.62 0.87
CA TYR A 70 4.77 -0.05 -0.42
C TYR A 70 3.88 -1.26 -0.61
N LEU A 71 3.60 -2.00 0.46
CA LEU A 71 2.87 -3.26 0.43
C LEU A 71 1.37 -3.10 0.68
N HIS A 72 0.89 -1.89 1.00
CA HIS A 72 -0.50 -1.74 1.46
C HIS A 72 -1.54 -2.26 0.47
N ASP A 73 -1.31 -2.12 -0.82
CA ASP A 73 -2.23 -2.54 -1.89
C ASP A 73 -1.81 -3.83 -2.60
N ILE A 74 -0.88 -4.60 -2.04
CA ILE A 74 -0.36 -5.80 -2.69
C ILE A 74 -1.46 -6.83 -3.02
N GLY A 75 -2.54 -6.86 -2.23
CA GLY A 75 -3.68 -7.74 -2.45
C GLY A 75 -4.47 -7.44 -3.71
N LYS A 76 -4.33 -6.25 -4.29
CA LYS A 76 -5.07 -5.86 -5.50
C LYS A 76 -4.72 -6.69 -6.73
N GLN A 77 -3.57 -7.36 -6.74
CA GLN A 77 -3.23 -8.28 -7.83
C GLN A 77 -4.24 -9.42 -8.00
N PHE A 78 -5.01 -9.75 -6.96
CA PHE A 78 -6.04 -10.79 -6.98
C PHE A 78 -7.47 -10.24 -7.10
N ILE A 79 -7.62 -8.93 -7.25
CA ILE A 79 -8.93 -8.34 -7.52
C ILE A 79 -9.18 -8.39 -9.04
N PRO A 80 -10.38 -8.84 -9.48
CA PRO A 80 -10.70 -8.89 -10.90
C PRO A 80 -10.51 -7.53 -11.59
N ALA A 81 -9.88 -7.53 -12.76
CA ALA A 81 -9.60 -6.31 -13.51
C ALA A 81 -10.88 -5.51 -13.82
N SER A 82 -12.00 -6.20 -14.05
CA SER A 82 -13.30 -5.56 -14.31
C SER A 82 -13.78 -4.69 -13.13
N ILE A 83 -13.39 -5.04 -11.91
CA ILE A 83 -13.70 -4.27 -10.70
C ILE A 83 -12.62 -3.21 -10.47
N LEU A 84 -11.36 -3.63 -10.54
CA LEU A 84 -10.22 -2.76 -10.26
C LEU A 84 -10.15 -1.55 -11.20
N GLN A 85 -10.48 -1.74 -12.48
CA GLN A 85 -10.38 -0.73 -13.53
C GLN A 85 -11.73 -0.10 -13.90
N LYS A 86 -12.79 -0.40 -13.16
CA LYS A 86 -14.13 0.13 -13.45
C LYS A 86 -14.15 1.65 -13.31
N GLN A 87 -14.60 2.33 -14.36
CA GLN A 87 -14.69 3.80 -14.40
C GLN A 87 -15.98 4.37 -13.82
N ALA A 88 -16.95 3.51 -13.52
CA ALA A 88 -18.20 3.87 -12.85
C ALA A 88 -18.14 3.48 -11.38
N PRO A 89 -19.04 4.02 -10.52
CA PRO A 89 -19.11 3.59 -9.13
C PRO A 89 -19.31 2.08 -9.01
N LEU A 90 -18.65 1.47 -8.03
CA LEU A 90 -18.79 0.05 -7.75
C LEU A 90 -20.17 -0.23 -7.13
N THR A 91 -20.77 -1.36 -7.52
CA THR A 91 -21.94 -1.88 -6.80
C THR A 91 -21.54 -2.34 -5.40
N GLU A 92 -22.54 -2.57 -4.51
CA GLU A 92 -22.25 -3.09 -3.18
C GLU A 92 -21.47 -4.42 -3.24
N GLU A 93 -21.87 -5.31 -4.15
CA GLU A 93 -21.20 -6.60 -4.32
C GLU A 93 -19.75 -6.43 -4.83
N GLU A 94 -19.55 -5.55 -5.81
CA GLU A 94 -18.22 -5.23 -6.31
C GLU A 94 -17.35 -4.59 -5.23
N PHE A 95 -17.91 -3.72 -4.40
CA PHE A 95 -17.18 -3.09 -3.31
C PHE A 95 -16.78 -4.09 -2.23
N LYS A 96 -17.62 -5.08 -1.94
CA LYS A 96 -17.25 -6.18 -1.05
C LYS A 96 -16.02 -6.94 -1.57
N ILE A 97 -15.97 -7.18 -2.87
CA ILE A 97 -14.80 -7.82 -3.50
C ILE A 97 -13.58 -6.91 -3.40
N MET A 98 -13.73 -5.62 -3.71
CA MET A 98 -12.61 -4.66 -3.60
C MET A 98 -12.04 -4.61 -2.19
N LYS A 99 -12.87 -4.61 -1.16
CA LYS A 99 -12.42 -4.59 0.24
C LYS A 99 -11.51 -5.77 0.60
N THR A 100 -11.66 -6.90 -0.08
CA THR A 100 -10.87 -8.11 0.21
C THR A 100 -9.38 -7.93 -0.06
N HIS A 101 -8.97 -6.89 -0.81
CA HIS A 101 -7.55 -6.65 -1.03
C HIS A 101 -6.78 -6.45 0.27
N THR A 102 -7.42 -5.99 1.33
CA THR A 102 -6.81 -5.81 2.65
C THR A 102 -6.45 -7.15 3.29
N THR A 103 -7.39 -8.08 3.35
CA THR A 103 -7.17 -9.41 3.93
C THR A 103 -6.30 -10.29 3.05
N ILE A 104 -6.45 -10.19 1.74
CA ILE A 104 -5.59 -10.89 0.79
C ILE A 104 -4.14 -10.41 0.93
N GLY A 105 -3.93 -9.09 0.97
CA GLY A 105 -2.60 -8.52 1.16
C GLY A 105 -1.98 -8.92 2.50
N TYR A 106 -2.77 -8.93 3.56
CA TYR A 106 -2.34 -9.42 4.87
C TYR A 106 -1.86 -10.87 4.78
N LYS A 107 -2.65 -11.73 4.13
CA LYS A 107 -2.29 -13.15 3.96
C LYS A 107 -0.99 -13.33 3.16
N ILE A 108 -0.84 -12.57 2.07
CA ILE A 108 0.39 -12.60 1.27
C ILE A 108 1.61 -12.29 2.15
N CYS A 109 1.52 -11.25 2.96
CA CYS A 109 2.61 -10.89 3.87
C CYS A 109 2.85 -11.96 4.95
N MET A 110 1.80 -12.49 5.55
CA MET A 110 1.92 -13.49 6.62
C MET A 110 2.49 -14.82 6.13
N ASP A 111 2.25 -15.18 4.87
CA ASP A 111 2.76 -16.41 4.27
C ASP A 111 4.23 -16.32 3.85
N ASP A 112 4.82 -15.13 3.87
CA ASP A 112 6.21 -14.89 3.50
C ASP A 112 6.99 -14.36 4.72
N LEU A 113 7.99 -15.09 5.19
CA LEU A 113 8.76 -14.73 6.37
C LEU A 113 9.39 -13.33 6.29
N LYS A 114 9.81 -12.90 5.09
CA LYS A 114 10.43 -11.58 4.89
C LYS A 114 9.40 -10.45 4.87
N LEU A 115 8.19 -10.71 4.41
CA LEU A 115 7.13 -9.70 4.34
C LEU A 115 6.27 -9.67 5.59
N ARG A 116 6.27 -10.73 6.39
CA ARG A 116 5.43 -10.86 7.59
C ARG A 116 5.51 -9.67 8.54
N PRO A 117 6.68 -9.09 8.83
CA PRO A 117 6.76 -7.92 9.71
C PRO A 117 5.97 -6.71 9.22
N TYR A 118 5.65 -6.66 7.93
CA TYR A 118 5.01 -5.51 7.27
C TYR A 118 3.54 -5.72 6.97
N ALA A 119 2.93 -6.78 7.49
CA ALA A 119 1.52 -7.10 7.28
C ALA A 119 0.56 -6.01 7.77
N ALA A 120 1.03 -5.10 8.63
CA ALA A 120 0.27 -3.94 9.09
C ALA A 120 -0.14 -3.01 7.94
N GLY A 121 0.64 -2.92 6.88
CA GLY A 121 0.30 -2.10 5.70
C GLY A 121 -1.03 -2.50 5.09
N PRO A 122 -1.17 -3.72 4.57
CA PRO A 122 -2.43 -4.19 4.00
C PRO A 122 -3.61 -4.15 4.96
N ILE A 123 -3.45 -4.60 6.19
CA ILE A 123 -4.60 -4.87 7.07
C ILE A 123 -5.19 -3.62 7.72
N TYR A 124 -4.41 -2.56 7.96
CA TYR A 124 -4.87 -1.41 8.73
C TYR A 124 -5.17 -0.15 7.91
N HIS A 125 -4.74 -0.06 6.66
CA HIS A 125 -4.81 1.21 5.91
C HIS A 125 -6.23 1.68 5.59
N HIS A 126 -7.23 0.83 5.64
CA HIS A 126 -8.64 1.20 5.48
C HIS A 126 -9.44 1.20 6.77
N GLU A 127 -8.82 1.00 7.92
CA GLU A 127 -9.46 1.22 9.20
C GLU A 127 -9.63 2.72 9.45
N ALA A 128 -10.69 3.12 10.12
CA ALA A 128 -11.02 4.52 10.41
C ALA A 128 -11.19 4.72 11.91
N LEU A 129 -10.75 5.87 12.43
CA LEU A 129 -10.76 6.15 13.85
C LEU A 129 -12.16 6.05 14.49
N ASN A 130 -13.21 6.29 13.71
CA ASN A 130 -14.60 6.22 14.16
C ASN A 130 -15.24 4.82 13.99
N GLY A 131 -14.47 3.82 13.60
CA GLY A 131 -14.94 2.43 13.48
C GLY A 131 -15.68 2.09 12.19
N VAL A 132 -15.84 3.03 11.25
CA VAL A 132 -16.55 2.76 9.98
C VAL A 132 -15.66 2.16 8.89
N GLY A 133 -14.38 1.95 9.18
CA GLY A 133 -13.44 1.35 8.26
C GLY A 133 -13.56 -0.18 8.18
N TYR A 134 -12.62 -0.79 7.48
CA TYR A 134 -12.59 -2.24 7.27
C TYR A 134 -11.15 -2.76 7.25
N PRO A 135 -10.90 -4.08 7.39
CA PRO A 135 -11.88 -5.17 7.48
C PRO A 135 -12.48 -5.37 8.88
N ASN A 136 -11.87 -4.86 9.95
CA ASN A 136 -12.21 -5.22 11.32
C ASN A 136 -13.07 -4.16 12.06
N GLY A 137 -13.24 -2.97 11.48
CA GLY A 137 -13.98 -1.89 12.13
C GLY A 137 -13.34 -1.40 13.41
N LEU A 138 -12.01 -1.32 13.45
CA LEU A 138 -11.26 -0.85 14.60
C LEU A 138 -11.52 0.63 14.89
N VAL A 139 -11.38 1.04 16.14
CA VAL A 139 -11.59 2.42 16.58
C VAL A 139 -10.33 2.97 17.27
N LYS A 140 -10.06 4.26 17.05
CA LYS A 140 -9.01 5.02 17.76
C LYS A 140 -7.69 4.23 17.96
N ASP A 141 -7.32 3.99 19.20
CA ASP A 141 -6.04 3.39 19.60
C ASP A 141 -5.90 1.91 19.23
N GLU A 142 -6.97 1.26 18.81
CA GLU A 142 -6.91 -0.10 18.26
C GLU A 142 -6.20 -0.11 16.89
N ILE A 143 -6.12 1.07 16.22
CA ILE A 143 -5.43 1.21 14.94
C ILE A 143 -4.00 1.68 15.22
N PRO A 144 -2.97 0.89 14.88
CA PRO A 144 -1.59 1.30 15.09
C PRO A 144 -1.25 2.55 14.26
N ILE A 145 -0.27 3.32 14.73
CA ILE A 145 0.09 4.60 14.10
C ILE A 145 0.51 4.45 12.63
N GLU A 146 1.17 3.37 12.27
CA GLU A 146 1.54 3.08 10.88
C GLU A 146 0.30 2.97 9.98
N GLY A 147 -0.77 2.36 10.47
CA GLY A 147 -2.04 2.29 9.74
C GLY A 147 -2.66 3.66 9.54
N GLN A 148 -2.63 4.50 10.55
CA GLN A 148 -3.14 5.87 10.49
C GLN A 148 -2.34 6.74 9.51
N ILE A 149 -1.04 6.66 9.55
CA ILE A 149 -0.15 7.42 8.65
C ILE A 149 -0.38 6.99 7.20
N ILE A 150 -0.43 5.69 6.95
CA ILE A 150 -0.65 5.16 5.60
C ILE A 150 -2.01 5.59 5.07
N ARG A 151 -3.05 5.54 5.89
CA ARG A 151 -4.39 5.99 5.48
C ARG A 151 -4.40 7.44 5.01
N VAL A 152 -3.77 8.34 5.76
CA VAL A 152 -3.69 9.77 5.38
C VAL A 152 -2.98 9.92 4.04
N ALA A 153 -1.85 9.26 3.87
CA ALA A 153 -1.07 9.32 2.63
C ALA A 153 -1.83 8.72 1.44
N ASP A 154 -2.53 7.61 1.66
CA ASP A 154 -3.34 6.93 0.66
C ASP A 154 -4.48 7.81 0.16
N GLU A 155 -5.24 8.41 1.07
CA GLU A 155 -6.33 9.33 0.74
C GLU A 155 -5.81 10.57 0.00
N PHE A 156 -4.70 11.13 0.44
CA PHE A 156 -4.10 12.29 -0.20
C PHE A 156 -3.70 12.00 -1.65
N ASP A 157 -3.00 10.89 -1.89
CA ASP A 157 -2.60 10.52 -3.26
C ASP A 157 -3.82 10.22 -4.14
N ALA A 158 -4.83 9.54 -3.59
CA ALA A 158 -6.07 9.25 -4.32
C ALA A 158 -6.79 10.52 -4.78
N ILE A 159 -6.84 11.55 -3.94
CA ILE A 159 -7.46 12.84 -4.29
C ILE A 159 -6.70 13.53 -5.42
N ILE A 160 -5.36 13.58 -5.33
CA ILE A 160 -4.51 14.20 -6.36
C ILE A 160 -4.64 13.44 -7.69
N SER A 161 -4.58 12.11 -7.66
CA SER A 161 -4.67 11.27 -8.84
C SER A 161 -6.04 11.38 -9.52
N LYS A 162 -7.13 11.45 -8.74
CA LYS A 162 -8.48 11.71 -9.28
C LYS A 162 -8.58 13.03 -10.03
N ARG A 163 -7.91 14.10 -9.56
CA ARG A 163 -7.87 15.38 -10.25
C ARG A 163 -7.20 15.25 -11.61
N GLN A 164 -6.13 14.47 -11.72
CA GLN A 164 -5.43 14.21 -12.98
C GLN A 164 -6.31 13.42 -13.94
N TYR A 165 -7.08 12.44 -13.46
CA TYR A 165 -8.02 11.68 -14.28
C TYR A 165 -9.21 12.53 -14.75
N LYS A 166 -9.75 13.39 -13.90
CA LYS A 166 -10.89 14.26 -14.24
C LYS A 166 -10.56 15.31 -15.29
N SER A 167 -9.30 15.69 -15.42
CA SER A 167 -8.87 16.65 -16.45
C SER A 167 -8.85 16.06 -17.86
N HIS A 168 -9.01 14.75 -18.00
CA HIS A 168 -9.01 14.02 -19.27
C HIS A 168 -10.38 13.48 -19.67
N ILE A 169 -11.42 13.80 -18.93
CA ILE A 169 -12.81 13.41 -19.25
C ILE A 169 -13.54 14.56 -19.94
#